data_2b5960fde0f246b74858bfd020b95464
#
_entry.id   2b5960fde0f246b74858bfd020b95464
#
_cell.length_a   1.000
_cell.length_b   1.000
_cell.length_c   1.000
_cell.angle_alpha   90.00
_cell.angle_beta   90.00
_cell.angle_gamma   90.00
#
_symmetry.space_group_name_H-M   'P 1'
#
loop_
_entity.id
_entity.type
_entity.pdbx_description
1 polymer ?
#
loop_
_entity_poly.entity_id
_entity_poly.type
_entity_poly.pdbx_seq_one_letter_code
_entity_poly.pdbx_strand_id
1 'polypeptide(L)'
;MRKLDILILGGGVFLGAATLQSAAVRGHTVTVFNRGRARSVWPDGVQVLTGDRTTDLGALQGRRWDAVIDTCGYVPVDVQASAEALCDCGCYLFVSSISVYATTTQMPVRETDALARFDQLARDDRNLEHYGAQKAAGEAEVQRVFSDRALIVRPGLINGPGDRSGRFSHWPWRVMAGGEMLVPDVPAHGPLQFIDVRDLGEWMIRLLEDNTRGVFNATGPVSDDDASVCDWRTLLKTCADAVAGRGLPAAHCVTVAESFLVEQGVQPWSELPLWLPSGNPEYAGFNRVELSRARATGLRTRSLRDTVDAVLDEGLPAPDDKRRAGKLTRYKEAQLLAAWAAVSVGH
;
A
#
# COMPACT_ATOMS: atom_id res chain seq x y z
N MET A 1 -23.81 -14.34 -8.88
CA MET A 1 -23.49 -13.11 -8.13
C MET A 1 -24.44 -11.98 -8.51
N ARG A 2 -24.84 -11.16 -7.55
CA ARG A 2 -25.62 -9.95 -7.84
C ARG A 2 -24.72 -8.93 -8.54
N LYS A 3 -25.15 -8.40 -9.67
CA LYS A 3 -24.48 -7.27 -10.31
C LYS A 3 -24.71 -6.02 -9.47
N LEU A 4 -23.63 -5.32 -9.10
CA LEU A 4 -23.66 -4.08 -8.33
C LEU A 4 -23.41 -2.89 -9.26
N ASP A 5 -23.97 -1.73 -8.88
CA ASP A 5 -23.62 -0.43 -9.43
C ASP A 5 -22.63 0.26 -8.46
N ILE A 6 -21.37 0.40 -8.89
CA ILE A 6 -20.24 0.80 -8.05
C ILE A 6 -19.68 2.14 -8.53
N LEU A 7 -19.60 3.11 -7.61
CA LEU A 7 -18.83 4.34 -7.82
C LEU A 7 -17.43 4.20 -7.23
N ILE A 8 -16.39 4.52 -8.00
CA ILE A 8 -15.00 4.60 -7.53
C ILE A 8 -14.56 6.07 -7.52
N LEU A 9 -14.31 6.63 -6.34
CA LEU A 9 -13.65 7.92 -6.20
C LEU A 9 -12.14 7.71 -6.38
N GLY A 10 -11.59 8.25 -7.48
CA GLY A 10 -10.24 7.99 -7.96
C GLY A 10 -10.23 7.15 -9.22
N GLY A 11 -9.93 5.87 -9.15
CA GLY A 11 -10.05 4.88 -10.24
C GLY A 11 -9.01 4.96 -11.36
N GLY A 12 -8.29 6.05 -11.50
CA GLY A 12 -7.41 6.28 -12.66
C GLY A 12 -6.00 5.70 -12.55
N VAL A 13 -5.54 5.34 -11.36
CA VAL A 13 -4.16 4.87 -11.13
C VAL A 13 -4.09 3.88 -9.98
N PHE A 14 -3.08 3.00 -10.02
CA PHE A 14 -2.69 2.08 -8.96
C PHE A 14 -3.90 1.35 -8.34
N LEU A 15 -4.15 1.50 -7.02
CA LEU A 15 -5.24 0.79 -6.33
C LEU A 15 -6.61 1.05 -6.98
N GLY A 16 -6.90 2.31 -7.34
CA GLY A 16 -8.16 2.63 -7.99
C GLY A 16 -8.31 1.91 -9.33
N ALA A 17 -7.23 1.82 -10.13
CA ALA A 17 -7.23 1.11 -11.40
C ALA A 17 -7.36 -0.42 -11.22
N ALA A 18 -6.67 -1.00 -10.24
CA ALA A 18 -6.77 -2.43 -9.93
C ALA A 18 -8.17 -2.80 -9.44
N THR A 19 -8.77 -1.97 -8.59
CA THR A 19 -10.14 -2.15 -8.11
C THR A 19 -11.16 -2.04 -9.25
N LEU A 20 -10.99 -1.04 -10.11
CA LEU A 20 -11.81 -0.87 -11.32
C LEU A 20 -11.75 -2.11 -12.20
N GLN A 21 -10.54 -2.60 -12.50
CA GLN A 21 -10.33 -3.79 -13.33
C GLN A 21 -11.01 -5.02 -12.73
N SER A 22 -10.86 -5.21 -11.40
CA SER A 22 -11.51 -6.31 -10.70
C SER A 22 -13.03 -6.24 -10.79
N ALA A 23 -13.62 -5.05 -10.57
CA ALA A 23 -15.06 -4.84 -10.67
C ALA A 23 -15.59 -5.10 -12.09
N ALA A 24 -14.88 -4.61 -13.11
CA ALA A 24 -15.28 -4.78 -14.52
C ALA A 24 -15.21 -6.25 -14.95
N VAL A 25 -14.15 -6.97 -14.63
CA VAL A 25 -14.00 -8.40 -14.95
C VAL A 25 -15.09 -9.25 -14.29
N ARG A 26 -15.55 -8.86 -13.11
CA ARG A 26 -16.63 -9.54 -12.38
C ARG A 26 -18.03 -9.12 -12.84
N GLY A 27 -18.12 -8.24 -13.86
CA GLY A 27 -19.37 -7.87 -14.53
C GLY A 27 -20.21 -6.81 -13.81
N HIS A 28 -19.64 -6.07 -12.86
CA HIS A 28 -20.30 -4.96 -12.21
C HIS A 28 -20.45 -3.75 -13.15
N THR A 29 -21.43 -2.90 -12.89
CA THR A 29 -21.50 -1.58 -13.52
C THR A 29 -20.59 -0.64 -12.75
N VAL A 30 -19.64 0.02 -13.42
CA VAL A 30 -18.66 0.87 -12.74
C VAL A 30 -18.75 2.29 -13.27
N THR A 31 -18.88 3.22 -12.33
CA THR A 31 -18.70 4.65 -12.55
C THR A 31 -17.43 5.10 -11.85
N VAL A 32 -16.60 5.89 -12.50
CA VAL A 32 -15.41 6.49 -11.92
C VAL A 32 -15.60 7.99 -11.82
N PHE A 33 -15.25 8.58 -10.67
CA PHE A 33 -15.21 10.02 -10.48
C PHE A 33 -13.77 10.48 -10.23
N ASN A 34 -13.26 11.37 -11.09
CA ASN A 34 -11.92 11.92 -10.98
C ASN A 34 -11.79 13.27 -11.68
N ARG A 35 -10.60 13.92 -11.57
CA ARG A 35 -10.31 15.24 -12.12
C ARG A 35 -10.03 15.26 -13.63
N GLY A 36 -10.13 14.14 -14.33
CA GLY A 36 -9.84 14.05 -15.77
C GLY A 36 -8.36 14.23 -16.15
N ARG A 37 -7.44 14.30 -15.19
CA ARG A 37 -6.01 14.62 -15.46
C ARG A 37 -5.17 13.38 -15.79
N ALA A 38 -5.60 12.19 -15.39
CA ALA A 38 -4.90 10.95 -15.71
C ALA A 38 -5.32 10.48 -17.10
N ARG A 39 -4.35 10.21 -17.98
CA ARG A 39 -4.61 9.46 -19.21
C ARG A 39 -4.80 8.01 -18.84
N SER A 40 -6.04 7.58 -18.71
CA SER A 40 -6.39 6.20 -18.40
C SER A 40 -7.10 5.58 -19.60
N VAL A 41 -6.70 4.36 -19.94
CA VAL A 41 -7.51 3.51 -20.79
C VAL A 41 -8.55 2.87 -19.87
N TRP A 42 -9.82 3.15 -20.15
CA TRP A 42 -10.91 2.62 -19.36
C TRP A 42 -11.40 1.32 -19.99
N PRO A 43 -11.74 0.30 -19.19
CA PRO A 43 -12.44 -0.87 -19.69
C PRO A 43 -13.79 -0.49 -20.35
N ASP A 44 -14.23 -1.28 -21.32
CA ASP A 44 -15.50 -1.05 -21.98
C ASP A 44 -16.66 -1.01 -20.98
N GLY A 45 -17.59 -0.07 -21.19
CA GLY A 45 -18.77 0.09 -20.33
C GLY A 45 -18.54 0.89 -19.04
N VAL A 46 -17.32 1.34 -18.74
CA VAL A 46 -17.05 2.20 -17.60
C VAL A 46 -17.51 3.62 -17.88
N GLN A 47 -18.36 4.17 -16.99
CA GLN A 47 -18.74 5.57 -17.02
C GLN A 47 -17.71 6.41 -16.31
N VAL A 48 -17.31 7.54 -16.90
CA VAL A 48 -16.39 8.50 -16.26
C VAL A 48 -17.11 9.81 -16.00
N LEU A 49 -17.13 10.22 -14.73
CA LEU A 49 -17.59 11.52 -14.29
C LEU A 49 -16.38 12.38 -13.93
N THR A 50 -16.37 13.60 -14.42
CA THR A 50 -15.27 14.54 -14.15
C THR A 50 -15.72 15.56 -13.10
N GLY A 51 -14.86 15.79 -12.11
CA GLY A 51 -15.04 16.79 -11.05
C GLY A 51 -13.86 16.73 -10.05
N ASP A 52 -13.83 17.65 -9.13
CA ASP A 52 -12.83 17.67 -8.06
C ASP A 52 -13.51 17.50 -6.71
N ARG A 53 -13.19 16.42 -5.98
CA ARG A 53 -13.80 16.14 -4.67
C ARG A 53 -13.62 17.25 -3.63
N THR A 54 -12.65 18.13 -3.84
CA THR A 54 -12.36 19.24 -2.92
C THR A 54 -13.23 20.48 -3.19
N THR A 55 -13.81 20.61 -4.37
CA THR A 55 -14.51 21.82 -4.80
C THR A 55 -15.79 21.58 -5.59
N ASP A 56 -15.93 20.42 -6.25
CA ASP A 56 -17.06 20.14 -7.15
C ASP A 56 -17.46 18.66 -7.12
N LEU A 57 -18.52 18.38 -6.39
CA LEU A 57 -19.20 17.07 -6.34
C LEU A 57 -20.52 17.07 -7.13
N GLY A 58 -20.80 18.10 -7.92
CA GLY A 58 -22.07 18.27 -8.62
C GLY A 58 -22.43 17.12 -9.55
N ALA A 59 -21.41 16.52 -10.22
CA ALA A 59 -21.62 15.36 -11.10
C ALA A 59 -22.13 14.10 -10.38
N LEU A 60 -22.05 14.04 -9.04
CA LEU A 60 -22.51 12.94 -8.20
C LEU A 60 -23.95 13.11 -7.72
N GLN A 61 -24.52 14.31 -7.81
CA GLN A 61 -25.85 14.61 -7.29
C GLN A 61 -26.94 13.88 -8.06
N GLY A 62 -28.01 13.48 -7.34
CA GLY A 62 -29.18 12.81 -7.91
C GLY A 62 -28.93 11.38 -8.41
N ARG A 63 -27.76 10.80 -8.14
CA ARG A 63 -27.39 9.43 -8.49
C ARG A 63 -27.34 8.55 -7.25
N ARG A 64 -27.58 7.26 -7.45
CA ARG A 64 -27.50 6.24 -6.40
C ARG A 64 -26.59 5.11 -6.86
N TRP A 65 -25.81 4.59 -5.94
CA TRP A 65 -24.95 3.41 -6.15
C TRP A 65 -25.20 2.37 -5.07
N ASP A 66 -25.05 1.10 -5.41
CA ASP A 66 -25.05 0.01 -4.43
C ASP A 66 -23.85 0.16 -3.49
N ALA A 67 -22.71 0.59 -4.04
CA ALA A 67 -21.49 0.83 -3.25
C ALA A 67 -20.65 1.99 -3.80
N VAL A 68 -19.97 2.67 -2.88
CA VAL A 68 -18.91 3.65 -3.16
C VAL A 68 -17.59 3.12 -2.65
N ILE A 69 -16.53 3.22 -3.45
CA ILE A 69 -15.15 2.90 -3.04
C ILE A 69 -14.32 4.17 -3.10
N ASP A 70 -13.89 4.67 -1.94
CA ASP A 70 -13.04 5.86 -1.83
C ASP A 70 -11.57 5.47 -1.71
N THR A 71 -10.84 5.55 -2.83
CA THR A 71 -9.40 5.26 -2.89
C THR A 71 -8.52 6.50 -2.71
N CYS A 72 -9.10 7.69 -2.59
CA CYS A 72 -8.38 8.96 -2.60
C CYS A 72 -8.78 9.94 -1.50
N GLY A 73 -9.39 9.47 -0.42
CA GLY A 73 -9.72 10.26 0.77
C GLY A 73 -8.50 10.45 1.68
N TYR A 74 -7.85 11.59 1.60
CA TYR A 74 -6.66 11.92 2.41
C TYR A 74 -6.94 12.95 3.51
N VAL A 75 -7.78 13.92 3.25
CA VAL A 75 -8.05 15.03 4.15
C VAL A 75 -9.46 14.90 4.74
N PRO A 76 -9.64 15.05 6.06
CA PRO A 76 -10.92 14.79 6.71
C PRO A 76 -12.09 15.58 6.13
N VAL A 77 -11.91 16.88 5.83
CA VAL A 77 -12.95 17.71 5.23
C VAL A 77 -13.39 17.24 3.84
N ASP A 78 -12.44 16.73 3.03
CA ASP A 78 -12.74 16.20 1.69
C ASP A 78 -13.49 14.86 1.80
N VAL A 79 -13.16 14.05 2.83
CA VAL A 79 -13.86 12.79 3.12
C VAL A 79 -15.27 13.07 3.61
N GLN A 80 -15.44 14.03 4.52
CA GLN A 80 -16.74 14.48 5.01
C GLN A 80 -17.63 14.90 3.84
N ALA A 81 -17.16 15.81 2.99
CA ALA A 81 -17.94 16.32 1.85
C ALA A 81 -18.41 15.19 0.91
N SER A 82 -17.51 14.24 0.62
CA SER A 82 -17.86 13.08 -0.23
C SER A 82 -18.84 12.14 0.45
N ALA A 83 -18.65 11.86 1.74
CA ALA A 83 -19.54 11.00 2.52
C ALA A 83 -20.96 11.57 2.61
N GLU A 84 -21.08 12.87 2.86
CA GLU A 84 -22.38 13.56 2.93
C GLU A 84 -23.06 13.61 1.57
N ALA A 85 -22.32 13.91 0.48
CA ALA A 85 -22.85 13.93 -0.88
C ALA A 85 -23.36 12.56 -1.36
N LEU A 86 -22.84 11.47 -0.79
CA LEU A 86 -23.12 10.09 -1.19
C LEU A 86 -23.86 9.30 -0.10
N CYS A 87 -24.49 9.97 0.87
CA CYS A 87 -25.11 9.35 2.04
C CYS A 87 -26.21 8.32 1.71
N ASP A 88 -26.81 8.38 0.53
CA ASP A 88 -27.83 7.45 0.06
C ASP A 88 -27.29 6.14 -0.55
N CYS A 89 -25.96 5.95 -0.65
CA CYS A 89 -25.41 4.71 -1.18
C CYS A 89 -25.58 3.54 -0.19
N GLY A 90 -25.62 2.32 -0.73
CA GLY A 90 -25.84 1.11 0.07
C GLY A 90 -24.65 0.76 0.97
N CYS A 91 -23.42 1.05 0.53
CA CYS A 91 -22.18 0.86 1.28
C CYS A 91 -21.13 1.89 0.90
N TYR A 92 -20.42 2.43 1.89
CA TYR A 92 -19.25 3.26 1.64
C TYR A 92 -17.98 2.53 2.11
N LEU A 93 -17.17 2.07 1.15
CA LEU A 93 -15.87 1.48 1.41
C LEU A 93 -14.82 2.59 1.39
N PHE A 94 -14.22 2.83 2.53
CA PHE A 94 -13.13 3.79 2.69
C PHE A 94 -11.78 3.08 2.75
N VAL A 95 -10.88 3.41 1.83
CA VAL A 95 -9.50 2.94 1.89
C VAL A 95 -8.72 3.83 2.85
N SER A 96 -8.49 3.30 4.04
CA SER A 96 -7.70 3.92 5.11
C SER A 96 -6.23 3.52 5.03
N SER A 97 -5.57 3.22 6.15
CA SER A 97 -4.18 2.77 6.25
C SER A 97 -3.91 2.18 7.63
N ILE A 98 -2.94 1.26 7.76
CA ILE A 98 -2.40 0.87 9.07
C ILE A 98 -1.71 2.02 9.80
N SER A 99 -1.38 3.11 9.11
CA SER A 99 -0.80 4.32 9.73
C SER A 99 -1.77 5.03 10.67
N VAL A 100 -3.04 4.64 10.72
CA VAL A 100 -4.04 5.19 11.65
C VAL A 100 -3.77 4.84 13.10
N TYR A 101 -3.00 3.81 13.39
CA TYR A 101 -2.74 3.40 14.77
C TYR A 101 -1.84 4.41 15.49
N ALA A 102 -2.20 4.74 16.72
CA ALA A 102 -1.48 5.71 17.55
C ALA A 102 -0.04 5.27 17.85
N THR A 103 0.18 3.96 17.92
CA THR A 103 1.48 3.34 18.13
C THR A 103 1.51 1.94 17.54
N THR A 104 2.71 1.47 17.18
CA THR A 104 2.96 0.10 16.78
C THR A 104 3.91 -0.63 17.72
N THR A 105 4.04 -0.15 18.97
CA THR A 105 4.90 -0.78 20.00
C THR A 105 4.32 -2.09 20.54
N GLN A 106 2.99 -2.25 20.48
CA GLN A 106 2.32 -3.50 20.88
C GLN A 106 2.14 -4.42 19.68
N MET A 107 2.28 -5.72 19.89
CA MET A 107 2.19 -6.74 18.85
C MET A 107 1.25 -7.87 19.26
N PRO A 108 0.46 -8.39 18.32
CA PRO A 108 0.21 -7.88 16.99
C PRO A 108 -0.69 -6.63 17.01
N VAL A 109 -0.58 -5.78 16.00
CA VAL A 109 -1.45 -4.61 15.83
C VAL A 109 -2.83 -5.06 15.36
N ARG A 110 -3.89 -4.65 16.05
CA ARG A 110 -5.28 -5.11 15.83
C ARG A 110 -6.20 -3.96 15.42
N GLU A 111 -7.31 -4.30 14.76
CA GLU A 111 -8.32 -3.32 14.36
C GLU A 111 -8.94 -2.56 15.54
N THR A 112 -8.86 -3.12 16.74
CA THR A 112 -9.36 -2.54 17.99
C THR A 112 -8.39 -1.61 18.70
N ASP A 113 -7.14 -1.52 18.23
CA ASP A 113 -6.12 -0.70 18.87
C ASP A 113 -6.41 0.79 18.69
N ALA A 114 -5.87 1.60 19.61
CA ALA A 114 -6.09 3.03 19.63
C ALA A 114 -5.59 3.71 18.35
N LEU A 115 -6.37 4.66 17.87
CA LEU A 115 -6.06 5.43 16.67
C LEU A 115 -5.34 6.74 17.01
N ALA A 116 -4.54 7.21 16.07
CA ALA A 116 -3.92 8.52 16.12
C ALA A 116 -4.99 9.63 16.22
N ARG A 117 -4.69 10.66 17.02
CA ARG A 117 -5.63 11.75 17.28
C ARG A 117 -5.39 12.90 16.32
N PHE A 118 -6.50 13.52 15.91
CA PHE A 118 -6.52 14.65 14.99
C PHE A 118 -7.02 15.95 15.64
N ASP A 119 -7.36 15.93 16.91
CA ASP A 119 -8.03 16.99 17.66
C ASP A 119 -7.25 18.31 17.78
N GLN A 120 -5.94 18.31 17.51
CA GLN A 120 -5.09 19.50 17.54
C GLN A 120 -4.72 20.05 16.15
N LEU A 121 -5.28 19.45 15.06
CA LEU A 121 -4.96 19.82 13.69
C LEU A 121 -6.15 20.49 13.02
N ALA A 122 -5.87 21.38 12.06
CA ALA A 122 -6.92 21.97 11.23
C ALA A 122 -7.57 20.87 10.35
N ARG A 123 -8.91 20.88 10.23
CA ARG A 123 -9.65 19.83 9.49
C ARG A 123 -9.28 19.74 8.01
N ASP A 124 -8.74 20.80 7.44
CA ASP A 124 -8.27 20.91 6.06
C ASP A 124 -6.73 20.80 5.95
N ASP A 125 -6.05 20.41 7.04
CA ASP A 125 -4.61 20.18 7.02
C ASP A 125 -4.22 19.15 5.96
N ARG A 126 -3.25 19.51 5.12
CA ARG A 126 -2.75 18.70 4.00
C ARG A 126 -1.30 18.27 4.19
N ASN A 127 -0.74 18.48 5.39
CA ASN A 127 0.61 18.04 5.70
C ASN A 127 0.65 16.51 5.83
N LEU A 128 1.45 15.85 4.99
CA LEU A 128 1.58 14.39 4.98
C LEU A 128 2.24 13.81 6.24
N GLU A 129 2.89 14.63 7.07
CA GLU A 129 3.40 14.19 8.38
C GLU A 129 2.27 13.76 9.31
N HIS A 130 1.06 14.33 9.13
CA HIS A 130 -0.14 13.99 9.89
C HIS A 130 -1.00 12.90 9.22
N TYR A 131 -0.47 12.21 8.21
CA TYR A 131 -1.23 11.27 7.38
C TYR A 131 -2.04 10.24 8.18
N GLY A 132 -1.45 9.63 9.21
CA GLY A 132 -2.14 8.64 10.05
C GLY A 132 -3.36 9.23 10.77
N ALA A 133 -3.18 10.39 11.42
CA ALA A 133 -4.26 11.09 12.11
C ALA A 133 -5.36 11.59 11.14
N GLN A 134 -4.96 12.07 9.94
CA GLN A 134 -5.90 12.46 8.89
C GLN A 134 -6.76 11.29 8.43
N LYS A 135 -6.15 10.11 8.22
CA LYS A 135 -6.88 8.90 7.83
C LYS A 135 -7.81 8.43 8.93
N ALA A 136 -7.39 8.48 10.21
CA ALA A 136 -8.24 8.15 11.35
C ALA A 136 -9.45 9.09 11.46
N ALA A 137 -9.25 10.39 11.26
CA ALA A 137 -10.35 11.36 11.22
C ALA A 137 -11.28 11.12 10.02
N GLY A 138 -10.75 10.72 8.85
CA GLY A 138 -11.54 10.31 7.69
C GLY A 138 -12.41 9.08 7.98
N GLU A 139 -11.88 8.07 8.69
CA GLU A 139 -12.68 6.93 9.16
C GLU A 139 -13.85 7.37 10.03
N ALA A 140 -13.60 8.31 10.97
CA ALA A 140 -14.64 8.84 11.84
C ALA A 140 -15.76 9.55 11.06
N GLU A 141 -15.42 10.31 10.01
CA GLU A 141 -16.44 10.95 9.15
C GLU A 141 -17.27 9.92 8.39
N VAL A 142 -16.64 8.88 7.83
CA VAL A 142 -17.36 7.81 7.15
C VAL A 142 -18.27 7.06 8.13
N GLN A 143 -17.80 6.75 9.33
CA GLN A 143 -18.63 6.09 10.35
C GLN A 143 -19.78 6.96 10.82
N ARG A 144 -19.56 8.28 10.96
CA ARG A 144 -20.62 9.24 11.33
C ARG A 144 -21.77 9.24 10.34
N VAL A 145 -21.48 9.18 9.03
CA VAL A 145 -22.51 9.26 7.98
C VAL A 145 -23.14 7.89 7.71
N PHE A 146 -22.34 6.83 7.66
CA PHE A 146 -22.78 5.51 7.19
C PHE A 146 -23.06 4.49 8.30
N SER A 147 -22.54 4.69 9.51
CA SER A 147 -22.78 3.79 10.64
C SER A 147 -22.53 2.31 10.26
N ASP A 148 -23.58 1.48 10.26
CA ASP A 148 -23.56 0.06 9.91
C ASP A 148 -23.35 -0.22 8.42
N ARG A 149 -23.43 0.79 7.55
CA ARG A 149 -23.14 0.71 6.12
C ARG A 149 -21.70 1.06 5.78
N ALA A 150 -20.87 1.41 6.76
CA ALA A 150 -19.45 1.70 6.58
C ALA A 150 -18.63 0.41 6.43
N LEU A 151 -17.70 0.42 5.50
CA LEU A 151 -16.67 -0.59 5.33
C LEU A 151 -15.32 0.11 5.26
N ILE A 152 -14.45 -0.17 6.22
CA ILE A 152 -13.13 0.47 6.33
C ILE A 152 -12.06 -0.59 6.11
N VAL A 153 -11.19 -0.34 5.15
CA VAL A 153 -10.04 -1.17 4.86
C VAL A 153 -8.78 -0.40 5.21
N ARG A 154 -7.93 -0.97 6.07
CA ARG A 154 -6.64 -0.40 6.52
C ARG A 154 -5.49 -1.16 5.86
N PRO A 155 -5.08 -0.82 4.65
CA PRO A 155 -3.96 -1.50 4.02
C PRO A 155 -2.63 -1.17 4.68
N GLY A 156 -1.72 -2.15 4.66
CA GLY A 156 -0.30 -1.96 4.85
C GLY A 156 0.36 -1.34 3.61
N LEU A 157 1.63 -1.64 3.39
CA LEU A 157 2.30 -1.23 2.16
C LEU A 157 1.64 -1.92 0.96
N ILE A 158 1.03 -1.14 0.09
CA ILE A 158 0.50 -1.62 -1.18
C ILE A 158 1.62 -1.59 -2.21
N ASN A 159 1.81 -2.68 -2.93
CA ASN A 159 2.84 -2.84 -3.96
C ASN A 159 2.25 -3.42 -5.26
N GLY A 160 3.11 -3.69 -6.24
CA GLY A 160 2.72 -4.31 -7.50
C GLY A 160 2.64 -3.34 -8.67
N PRO A 161 2.03 -3.76 -9.80
CA PRO A 161 2.00 -2.96 -11.02
C PRO A 161 1.40 -1.58 -10.82
N GLY A 162 2.10 -0.56 -11.34
CA GLY A 162 1.67 0.83 -11.24
C GLY A 162 1.99 1.51 -9.91
N ASP A 163 2.73 0.88 -8.98
CA ASP A 163 3.19 1.52 -7.75
C ASP A 163 4.11 2.70 -8.05
N ARG A 164 3.66 3.90 -7.64
CA ARG A 164 4.42 5.15 -7.83
C ARG A 164 5.38 5.45 -6.70
N SER A 165 5.31 4.71 -5.59
CA SER A 165 6.19 4.92 -4.43
C SER A 165 7.59 4.33 -4.66
N GLY A 166 7.67 3.29 -5.48
CA GLY A 166 8.89 2.53 -5.71
C GLY A 166 9.47 1.88 -4.46
N ARG A 167 8.69 1.73 -3.38
CA ARG A 167 9.21 1.18 -2.12
C ARG A 167 9.52 -0.31 -2.22
N PHE A 168 8.53 -1.09 -2.64
CA PHE A 168 8.75 -2.52 -2.86
C PHE A 168 9.60 -2.75 -4.12
N SER A 169 9.27 -2.06 -5.20
CA SER A 169 9.90 -2.22 -6.52
C SER A 169 11.38 -1.89 -6.52
N HIS A 170 11.87 -1.11 -5.54
CA HIS A 170 13.30 -0.86 -5.33
C HIS A 170 14.10 -2.17 -5.32
N TRP A 171 13.64 -3.19 -4.61
CA TRP A 171 14.39 -4.43 -4.39
C TRP A 171 14.51 -5.29 -5.64
N PRO A 172 13.41 -5.67 -6.34
CA PRO A 172 13.54 -6.37 -7.63
C PRO A 172 14.39 -5.61 -8.66
N TRP A 173 14.19 -4.29 -8.76
CA TRP A 173 14.98 -3.47 -9.70
C TRP A 173 16.45 -3.40 -9.30
N ARG A 174 16.74 -3.29 -8.01
CA ARG A 174 18.12 -3.23 -7.53
C ARG A 174 18.84 -4.55 -7.76
N VAL A 175 18.19 -5.68 -7.54
CA VAL A 175 18.73 -7.02 -7.83
C VAL A 175 18.97 -7.18 -9.33
N MET A 176 18.03 -6.74 -10.19
CA MET A 176 18.15 -6.81 -11.65
C MET A 176 19.27 -5.91 -12.19
N ALA A 177 19.60 -4.82 -11.50
CA ALA A 177 20.68 -3.92 -11.91
C ALA A 177 22.11 -4.53 -11.72
N GLY A 178 22.24 -5.66 -11.05
CA GLY A 178 23.50 -6.38 -10.85
C GLY A 178 24.52 -5.65 -9.98
N GLY A 179 25.76 -6.20 -9.94
CA GLY A 179 26.87 -5.71 -9.12
C GLY A 179 26.66 -5.94 -7.62
N GLU A 180 27.48 -5.33 -6.77
CA GLU A 180 27.31 -5.40 -5.32
C GLU A 180 26.11 -4.56 -4.88
N MET A 181 25.33 -5.08 -3.95
CA MET A 181 24.13 -4.47 -3.41
C MET A 181 24.15 -4.49 -1.87
N LEU A 182 23.99 -3.33 -1.27
CA LEU A 182 23.85 -3.20 0.18
C LEU A 182 22.54 -3.76 0.66
N VAL A 183 22.61 -4.62 1.69
CA VAL A 183 21.44 -5.17 2.38
C VAL A 183 21.63 -4.98 3.90
N PRO A 184 20.63 -4.46 4.62
CA PRO A 184 20.75 -4.33 6.07
C PRO A 184 20.79 -5.70 6.76
N ASP A 185 21.65 -5.83 7.78
CA ASP A 185 21.73 -7.01 8.64
C ASP A 185 20.59 -7.00 9.66
N VAL A 186 19.42 -7.45 9.21
CA VAL A 186 18.20 -7.52 10.02
C VAL A 186 18.02 -8.92 10.61
N PRO A 187 17.26 -9.08 11.72
CA PRO A 187 16.94 -10.38 12.27
C PRO A 187 16.38 -11.33 11.20
N ALA A 188 16.92 -12.55 11.15
CA ALA A 188 16.64 -13.53 10.09
C ALA A 188 15.14 -13.84 9.89
N HIS A 189 14.34 -13.66 10.93
CA HIS A 189 12.89 -13.93 10.94
C HIS A 189 12.06 -12.66 11.17
N GLY A 190 12.65 -11.48 10.90
CA GLY A 190 11.90 -10.22 10.89
C GLY A 190 10.86 -10.23 9.77
N PRO A 191 9.55 -10.29 10.09
CA PRO A 191 8.53 -10.35 9.05
C PRO A 191 8.49 -9.07 8.24
N LEU A 192 8.18 -9.22 6.95
CA LEU A 192 7.79 -8.14 6.06
C LEU A 192 6.32 -8.29 5.70
N GLN A 193 5.57 -7.22 5.84
CA GLN A 193 4.16 -7.21 5.45
C GLN A 193 3.90 -6.18 4.37
N PHE A 194 3.33 -6.65 3.27
CA PHE A 194 2.87 -5.84 2.14
C PHE A 194 1.75 -6.57 1.40
N ILE A 195 1.02 -5.87 0.57
CA ILE A 195 -0.08 -6.45 -0.21
C ILE A 195 0.00 -6.04 -1.66
N ASP A 196 -0.16 -7.01 -2.57
CA ASP A 196 -0.25 -6.71 -4.00
C ASP A 196 -1.57 -5.95 -4.28
N VAL A 197 -1.47 -4.89 -5.05
CA VAL A 197 -2.58 -4.02 -5.41
C VAL A 197 -3.73 -4.78 -6.07
N ARG A 198 -3.41 -5.86 -6.81
CA ARG A 198 -4.40 -6.71 -7.49
C ARG A 198 -5.19 -7.54 -6.49
N ASP A 199 -4.53 -8.08 -5.45
CA ASP A 199 -5.18 -8.86 -4.40
C ASP A 199 -6.07 -7.98 -3.52
N LEU A 200 -5.58 -6.78 -3.17
CA LEU A 200 -6.35 -5.81 -2.42
C LEU A 200 -7.60 -5.37 -3.19
N GLY A 201 -7.44 -5.02 -4.48
CA GLY A 201 -8.55 -4.62 -5.33
C GLY A 201 -9.60 -5.72 -5.50
N GLU A 202 -9.17 -6.96 -5.73
CA GLU A 202 -10.07 -8.10 -5.86
C GLU A 202 -10.82 -8.38 -4.55
N TRP A 203 -10.12 -8.38 -3.43
CA TRP A 203 -10.74 -8.63 -2.13
C TRP A 203 -11.74 -7.53 -1.73
N MET A 204 -11.46 -6.26 -2.00
CA MET A 204 -12.40 -5.17 -1.77
C MET A 204 -13.71 -5.36 -2.54
N ILE A 205 -13.65 -5.84 -3.77
CA ILE A 205 -14.88 -6.15 -4.55
C ILE A 205 -15.63 -7.33 -3.93
N ARG A 206 -14.94 -8.40 -3.50
CA ARG A 206 -15.58 -9.53 -2.80
C ARG A 206 -16.28 -9.09 -1.52
N LEU A 207 -15.66 -8.22 -0.70
CA LEU A 207 -16.30 -7.68 0.49
C LEU A 207 -17.65 -7.00 0.19
N LEU A 208 -17.74 -6.27 -0.93
CA LEU A 208 -18.99 -5.63 -1.37
C LEU A 208 -20.02 -6.66 -1.85
N GLU A 209 -19.60 -7.66 -2.61
CA GLU A 209 -20.47 -8.76 -3.08
C GLU A 209 -21.06 -9.56 -1.92
N ASP A 210 -20.27 -9.82 -0.88
CA ASP A 210 -20.65 -10.54 0.33
C ASP A 210 -21.39 -9.66 1.34
N ASN A 211 -21.66 -8.39 0.99
CA ASN A 211 -22.29 -7.42 1.89
C ASN A 211 -21.56 -7.27 3.23
N THR A 212 -20.25 -7.42 3.24
CA THR A 212 -19.40 -7.31 4.43
C THR A 212 -19.31 -5.86 4.91
N ARG A 213 -19.27 -5.65 6.24
CA ARG A 213 -19.18 -4.34 6.89
C ARG A 213 -18.17 -4.39 8.03
N GLY A 214 -17.74 -3.20 8.46
CA GLY A 214 -16.82 -3.06 9.59
C GLY A 214 -15.42 -2.63 9.19
N VAL A 215 -14.44 -2.91 10.05
CA VAL A 215 -13.04 -2.48 9.90
C VAL A 215 -12.15 -3.69 9.73
N PHE A 216 -11.22 -3.62 8.78
CA PHE A 216 -10.32 -4.70 8.43
C PHE A 216 -8.91 -4.20 8.16
N ASN A 217 -7.92 -4.79 8.81
CA ASN A 217 -6.54 -4.69 8.37
C ASN A 217 -6.33 -5.47 7.07
N ALA A 218 -5.55 -4.93 6.14
CA ALA A 218 -5.34 -5.53 4.83
C ALA A 218 -3.88 -5.45 4.42
N THR A 219 -3.11 -6.45 4.78
CA THR A 219 -1.73 -6.61 4.33
C THR A 219 -1.45 -8.10 4.10
N GLY A 220 -0.21 -8.51 3.87
CA GLY A 220 0.13 -9.89 3.58
C GLY A 220 1.55 -10.24 4.02
N PRO A 221 1.96 -11.49 3.79
CA PRO A 221 1.22 -12.51 3.07
C PRO A 221 0.06 -13.11 3.87
N VAL A 222 -0.98 -13.53 3.15
CA VAL A 222 -2.10 -14.32 3.68
C VAL A 222 -2.29 -15.54 2.78
N SER A 223 -2.05 -16.73 3.31
CA SER A 223 -2.27 -18.01 2.64
C SER A 223 -3.07 -18.95 3.53
N ASP A 224 -3.45 -20.10 3.00
CA ASP A 224 -4.12 -21.14 3.78
C ASP A 224 -3.15 -21.82 4.78
N ASP A 225 -1.85 -21.80 4.47
CA ASP A 225 -0.80 -22.26 5.36
C ASP A 225 -0.31 -21.12 6.25
N ASP A 226 -0.37 -21.26 7.56
CA ASP A 226 0.14 -20.28 8.54
C ASP A 226 1.67 -20.01 8.42
N ALA A 227 2.38 -20.84 7.64
CA ALA A 227 3.82 -20.79 7.47
C ALA A 227 4.32 -19.73 6.47
N SER A 228 3.44 -18.98 5.77
CA SER A 228 3.85 -18.01 4.77
C SER A 228 4.23 -16.67 5.39
N VAL A 229 5.32 -16.65 6.13
CA VAL A 229 5.96 -15.40 6.54
C VAL A 229 6.91 -14.97 5.43
N CYS A 230 6.74 -13.76 4.89
CA CYS A 230 7.77 -13.13 4.08
C CYS A 230 8.77 -12.46 5.02
N ASP A 231 10.06 -12.79 4.87
CA ASP A 231 11.18 -12.11 5.52
C ASP A 231 12.15 -11.56 4.45
N TRP A 232 13.17 -10.87 4.91
CA TRP A 232 14.19 -10.29 4.01
C TRP A 232 14.90 -11.33 3.16
N ARG A 233 15.22 -12.49 3.73
CA ARG A 233 15.89 -13.59 3.01
C ARG A 233 14.99 -14.10 1.88
N THR A 234 13.72 -14.34 2.19
CA THR A 234 12.72 -14.82 1.22
C THR A 234 12.53 -13.79 0.10
N LEU A 235 12.41 -12.49 0.44
CA LEU A 235 12.27 -11.42 -0.54
C LEU A 235 13.46 -11.38 -1.49
N LEU A 236 14.69 -11.29 -0.96
CA LEU A 236 15.90 -11.16 -1.78
C LEU A 236 16.16 -12.41 -2.62
N LYS A 237 15.96 -13.60 -2.04
CA LYS A 237 16.06 -14.84 -2.78
C LYS A 237 15.07 -14.91 -3.94
N THR A 238 13.81 -14.55 -3.69
CA THR A 238 12.77 -14.54 -4.74
C THR A 238 13.12 -13.55 -5.86
N CYS A 239 13.65 -12.38 -5.52
CA CYS A 239 14.11 -11.41 -6.51
C CYS A 239 15.29 -11.97 -7.34
N ALA A 240 16.28 -12.60 -6.69
CA ALA A 240 17.43 -13.20 -7.37
C ALA A 240 17.01 -14.34 -8.31
N ASP A 241 16.14 -15.25 -7.84
CA ASP A 241 15.61 -16.36 -8.64
C ASP A 241 14.78 -15.84 -9.84
N ALA A 242 14.05 -14.74 -9.67
CA ALA A 242 13.26 -14.13 -10.74
C ALA A 242 14.14 -13.48 -11.81
N VAL A 243 15.23 -12.83 -11.41
CA VAL A 243 16.22 -12.20 -12.31
C VAL A 243 17.00 -13.29 -13.05
N ALA A 244 17.46 -14.32 -12.34
CA ALA A 244 18.16 -15.46 -12.94
C ALA A 244 17.27 -16.20 -13.97
N GLY A 245 15.98 -16.36 -13.69
CA GLY A 245 15.00 -16.94 -14.61
C GLY A 245 14.82 -16.15 -15.91
N ARG A 246 15.24 -14.87 -15.94
CA ARG A 246 15.29 -14.01 -17.13
C ARG A 246 16.65 -14.05 -17.86
N GLY A 247 17.57 -14.91 -17.41
CA GLY A 247 18.92 -15.02 -17.98
C GLY A 247 19.84 -13.84 -17.63
N LEU A 248 19.50 -13.07 -16.59
CA LEU A 248 20.29 -11.93 -16.14
C LEU A 248 21.07 -12.26 -14.86
N PRO A 249 22.29 -11.69 -14.67
CA PRO A 249 23.03 -11.83 -13.43
C PRO A 249 22.35 -11.03 -12.31
N ALA A 250 21.97 -11.70 -11.23
CA ALA A 250 21.45 -11.03 -10.03
C ALA A 250 22.57 -10.28 -9.31
N ALA A 251 22.22 -9.22 -8.57
CA ALA A 251 23.14 -8.51 -7.71
C ALA A 251 23.68 -9.43 -6.60
N HIS A 252 24.93 -9.21 -6.22
CA HIS A 252 25.55 -9.84 -5.05
C HIS A 252 25.22 -9.04 -3.79
N CYS A 253 24.52 -9.64 -2.83
CA CYS A 253 24.15 -8.99 -1.58
C CYS A 253 25.34 -8.89 -0.64
N VAL A 254 25.65 -7.68 -0.17
CA VAL A 254 26.61 -7.40 0.89
C VAL A 254 25.84 -6.97 2.13
N THR A 255 25.88 -7.80 3.17
CA THR A 255 25.18 -7.53 4.43
C THR A 255 25.96 -6.50 5.24
N VAL A 256 25.26 -5.44 5.69
CA VAL A 256 25.82 -4.30 6.41
C VAL A 256 25.07 -4.11 7.72
N ALA A 257 25.81 -3.99 8.84
CA ALA A 257 25.20 -3.85 10.17
C ALA A 257 24.24 -2.65 10.24
N GLU A 258 23.09 -2.84 10.87
CA GLU A 258 22.08 -1.77 11.04
C GLU A 258 22.68 -0.57 11.80
N SER A 259 23.52 -0.81 12.82
CA SER A 259 24.18 0.27 13.57
C SER A 259 25.05 1.14 12.67
N PHE A 260 25.82 0.54 11.76
CA PHE A 260 26.61 1.27 10.78
C PHE A 260 25.73 2.12 9.86
N LEU A 261 24.63 1.56 9.36
CA LEU A 261 23.70 2.32 8.50
C LEU A 261 23.10 3.53 9.21
N VAL A 262 22.72 3.36 10.47
CA VAL A 262 22.22 4.46 11.32
C VAL A 262 23.30 5.53 11.55
N GLU A 263 24.53 5.12 11.88
CA GLU A 263 25.69 6.02 12.08
C GLU A 263 26.04 6.81 10.80
N GLN A 264 25.90 6.17 9.62
CA GLN A 264 26.12 6.81 8.33
C GLN A 264 24.91 7.66 7.86
N GLY A 265 23.88 7.82 8.68
CA GLY A 265 22.72 8.66 8.41
C GLY A 265 21.85 8.14 7.26
N VAL A 266 21.86 6.83 7.00
CA VAL A 266 20.95 6.23 6.01
C VAL A 266 19.54 6.30 6.53
N GLN A 267 18.66 6.90 5.72
CA GLN A 267 17.28 7.12 6.13
C GLN A 267 16.43 5.84 5.98
N PRO A 268 15.89 5.30 7.10
CA PRO A 268 14.97 4.19 7.05
C PRO A 268 13.74 4.50 6.19
N TRP A 269 13.12 3.48 5.61
CA TRP A 269 11.88 3.56 4.84
C TRP A 269 11.94 4.42 3.56
N SER A 270 12.80 5.43 3.51
CA SER A 270 12.98 6.30 2.36
C SER A 270 14.18 5.91 1.50
N GLU A 271 15.41 5.98 1.99
CA GLU A 271 16.60 5.58 1.22
C GLU A 271 16.71 4.06 1.06
N LEU A 272 16.49 3.31 2.15
CA LEU A 272 16.35 1.85 2.12
C LEU A 272 14.88 1.48 2.40
N PRO A 273 14.06 1.34 1.38
CA PRO A 273 12.66 0.98 1.55
C PRO A 273 12.49 -0.36 2.26
N LEU A 274 11.41 -0.53 3.01
CA LEU A 274 11.09 -1.67 3.85
C LEU A 274 12.00 -1.86 5.06
N TRP A 275 13.19 -1.25 5.08
CA TRP A 275 14.06 -1.31 6.24
C TRP A 275 13.57 -0.33 7.32
N LEU A 276 13.36 -0.89 8.50
CA LEU A 276 13.09 -0.18 9.75
C LEU A 276 14.07 -0.76 10.78
N PRO A 277 14.91 0.05 11.42
CA PRO A 277 15.92 -0.44 12.37
C PRO A 277 15.29 -1.28 13.47
N SER A 278 15.77 -2.52 13.62
CA SER A 278 15.19 -3.51 14.55
C SER A 278 15.29 -3.12 16.01
N GLY A 279 16.26 -2.25 16.35
CA GLY A 279 16.44 -1.72 17.71
C GLY A 279 15.44 -0.62 18.10
N ASN A 280 14.61 -0.12 17.20
CA ASN A 280 13.61 0.89 17.52
C ASN A 280 12.25 0.26 17.87
N PRO A 281 11.82 0.34 19.16
CA PRO A 281 10.57 -0.29 19.58
C PRO A 281 9.32 0.30 18.91
N GLU A 282 9.38 1.52 18.40
CA GLU A 282 8.25 2.13 17.69
C GLU A 282 7.88 1.41 16.39
N TYR A 283 8.83 0.65 15.81
CA TYR A 283 8.59 -0.12 14.60
C TYR A 283 8.23 -1.59 14.85
N ALA A 284 8.22 -2.04 16.11
CA ALA A 284 8.11 -3.45 16.46
C ALA A 284 6.87 -4.14 15.86
N GLY A 285 5.72 -3.47 15.85
CA GLY A 285 4.46 -3.99 15.32
C GLY A 285 4.17 -3.60 13.87
N PHE A 286 5.01 -2.78 13.22
CA PHE A 286 4.73 -2.26 11.87
C PHE A 286 4.50 -3.38 10.84
N ASN A 287 5.30 -4.44 10.92
CA ASN A 287 5.19 -5.64 10.08
C ASN A 287 4.56 -6.82 10.84
N ARG A 288 3.75 -6.56 11.87
CA ARG A 288 3.08 -7.57 12.71
C ARG A 288 1.61 -7.21 12.92
N VAL A 289 0.97 -6.86 11.83
CA VAL A 289 -0.47 -6.53 11.81
C VAL A 289 -1.26 -7.83 11.79
N GLU A 290 -2.29 -7.92 12.66
CA GLU A 290 -3.18 -9.07 12.77
C GLU A 290 -4.15 -9.11 11.58
N LEU A 291 -4.34 -10.28 10.98
CA LEU A 291 -5.06 -10.47 9.72
C LEU A 291 -6.18 -11.51 9.77
N SER A 292 -6.54 -12.02 10.95
CA SER A 292 -7.55 -13.09 11.08
C SER A 292 -8.91 -12.67 10.51
N ARG A 293 -9.31 -11.40 10.72
CA ARG A 293 -10.56 -10.87 10.18
C ARG A 293 -10.56 -10.81 8.65
N ALA A 294 -9.47 -10.34 8.06
CA ALA A 294 -9.32 -10.28 6.61
C ALA A 294 -9.28 -11.70 6.01
N ARG A 295 -8.54 -12.63 6.66
CA ARG A 295 -8.49 -14.05 6.26
C ARG A 295 -9.89 -14.69 6.30
N ALA A 296 -10.65 -14.46 7.36
CA ALA A 296 -12.01 -14.99 7.52
C ALA A 296 -12.99 -14.47 6.45
N THR A 297 -12.75 -13.28 5.90
CA THR A 297 -13.52 -12.70 4.79
C THR A 297 -12.91 -12.98 3.41
N GLY A 298 -12.03 -13.97 3.32
CA GLY A 298 -11.52 -14.47 2.05
C GLY A 298 -10.36 -13.68 1.45
N LEU A 299 -9.66 -12.81 2.23
CA LEU A 299 -8.39 -12.25 1.74
C LEU A 299 -7.41 -13.40 1.48
N ARG A 300 -6.84 -13.44 0.30
CA ARG A 300 -5.72 -14.27 -0.10
C ARG A 300 -4.76 -13.43 -0.89
N THR A 301 -3.48 -13.67 -0.70
CA THR A 301 -2.42 -12.99 -1.47
C THR A 301 -1.81 -13.95 -2.46
N ARG A 302 -1.46 -13.42 -3.61
CA ARG A 302 -0.67 -14.15 -4.61
C ARG A 302 0.69 -14.51 -4.07
N SER A 303 1.43 -15.34 -4.78
CA SER A 303 2.80 -15.65 -4.44
C SER A 303 3.68 -14.41 -4.52
N LEU A 304 4.71 -14.34 -3.66
CA LEU A 304 5.72 -13.29 -3.74
C LEU A 304 6.36 -13.24 -5.13
N ARG A 305 6.55 -14.41 -5.74
CA ARG A 305 7.11 -14.53 -7.09
C ARG A 305 6.28 -13.82 -8.14
N ASP A 306 4.94 -13.97 -8.12
CA ASP A 306 4.05 -13.30 -9.07
C ASP A 306 4.12 -11.77 -8.95
N THR A 307 4.27 -11.25 -7.72
CA THR A 307 4.43 -9.82 -7.48
C THR A 307 5.79 -9.32 -7.97
N VAL A 308 6.87 -10.06 -7.68
CA VAL A 308 8.22 -9.72 -8.15
C VAL A 308 8.30 -9.76 -9.67
N ASP A 309 7.76 -10.80 -10.32
CA ASP A 309 7.75 -10.92 -11.77
C ASP A 309 7.00 -9.75 -12.42
N ALA A 310 5.82 -9.39 -11.89
CA ALA A 310 5.05 -8.26 -12.41
C ALA A 310 5.79 -6.92 -12.31
N VAL A 311 6.59 -6.71 -11.25
CA VAL A 311 7.44 -5.51 -11.10
C VAL A 311 8.60 -5.54 -12.10
N LEU A 312 9.23 -6.71 -12.30
CA LEU A 312 10.34 -6.85 -13.26
C LEU A 312 9.88 -6.69 -14.70
N ASP A 313 8.64 -7.10 -15.02
CA ASP A 313 8.04 -6.95 -16.35
C ASP A 313 7.76 -5.48 -16.73
N GLU A 314 7.60 -4.59 -15.75
CA GLU A 314 7.58 -3.14 -15.99
C GLU A 314 8.94 -2.59 -16.47
N GLY A 315 10.02 -3.35 -16.28
CA GLY A 315 11.40 -2.94 -16.58
C GLY A 315 11.98 -1.97 -15.54
N LEU A 316 13.26 -1.65 -15.74
CA LEU A 316 13.94 -0.67 -14.88
C LEU A 316 13.40 0.75 -15.16
N PRO A 317 13.02 1.50 -14.12
CA PRO A 317 12.61 2.89 -14.31
C PRO A 317 13.78 3.74 -14.83
N ALA A 318 13.48 4.76 -15.62
CA ALA A 318 14.47 5.73 -16.08
C ALA A 318 15.20 6.40 -14.89
N PRO A 319 16.42 6.91 -15.08
CA PRO A 319 17.19 7.53 -13.98
C PRO A 319 16.47 8.68 -13.27
N ASP A 320 15.67 9.45 -14.01
CA ASP A 320 14.87 10.59 -13.54
C ASP A 320 13.45 10.23 -13.11
N ASP A 321 13.11 8.94 -13.10
CA ASP A 321 11.79 8.48 -12.65
C ASP A 321 11.58 8.80 -11.16
N LYS A 322 10.43 9.42 -10.86
CA LYS A 322 10.06 9.83 -9.51
C LYS A 322 10.02 8.66 -8.50
N ARG A 323 9.85 7.42 -8.97
CA ARG A 323 9.91 6.21 -8.13
C ARG A 323 11.30 5.97 -7.54
N ARG A 324 12.34 6.57 -8.12
CA ARG A 324 13.72 6.55 -7.60
C ARG A 324 14.01 7.70 -6.62
N ALA A 325 13.15 8.71 -6.57
CA ALA A 325 13.37 9.87 -5.70
C ALA A 325 13.45 9.46 -4.22
N GLY A 326 14.46 9.97 -3.52
CA GLY A 326 14.71 9.69 -2.11
C GLY A 326 15.22 8.27 -1.80
N LYS A 327 15.45 7.41 -2.80
CA LYS A 327 16.06 6.09 -2.62
C LYS A 327 17.59 6.21 -2.59
N LEU A 328 18.23 5.22 -1.99
CA LEU A 328 19.69 5.11 -1.97
C LEU A 328 20.23 5.09 -3.41
N THR A 329 21.04 6.09 -3.75
CA THR A 329 21.65 6.15 -5.08
C THR A 329 22.78 5.14 -5.20
N ARG A 330 23.04 4.66 -6.41
CA ARG A 330 24.19 3.76 -6.68
C ARG A 330 25.53 4.35 -6.22
N TYR A 331 25.69 5.67 -6.32
CA TYR A 331 26.88 6.36 -5.86
C TYR A 331 27.02 6.30 -4.33
N LYS A 332 25.96 6.69 -3.57
CA LYS A 332 25.96 6.62 -2.10
C LYS A 332 26.10 5.17 -1.62
N GLU A 333 25.46 4.22 -2.29
CA GLU A 333 25.57 2.78 -1.98
C GLU A 333 27.02 2.30 -2.09
N ALA A 334 27.71 2.63 -3.20
CA ALA A 334 29.12 2.26 -3.41
C ALA A 334 30.04 2.89 -2.33
N GLN A 335 29.79 4.14 -1.93
CA GLN A 335 30.54 4.77 -0.84
C GLN A 335 30.32 4.03 0.49
N LEU A 336 29.09 3.67 0.83
CA LEU A 336 28.76 2.93 2.04
C LEU A 336 29.41 1.55 2.06
N LEU A 337 29.36 0.84 0.92
CA LEU A 337 30.01 -0.48 0.79
C LEU A 337 31.53 -0.40 0.96
N ALA A 338 32.17 0.60 0.36
CA ALA A 338 33.61 0.82 0.53
C ALA A 338 33.98 1.16 1.99
N ALA A 339 33.20 2.01 2.65
CA ALA A 339 33.39 2.36 4.05
C ALA A 339 33.16 1.13 4.97
N TRP A 340 32.14 0.32 4.69
CA TRP A 340 31.86 -0.91 5.44
C TRP A 340 32.99 -1.93 5.31
N ALA A 341 33.51 -2.12 4.10
CA ALA A 341 34.66 -3.02 3.88
C ALA A 341 35.90 -2.59 4.71
N ALA A 342 36.17 -1.28 4.81
CA ALA A 342 37.29 -0.76 5.61
C ALA A 342 37.15 -1.03 7.11
N VAL A 343 35.92 -0.99 7.64
CA VAL A 343 35.65 -1.29 9.06
C VAL A 343 35.67 -2.80 9.32
N SER A 344 35.14 -3.61 8.40
CA SER A 344 35.00 -5.07 8.59
C SER A 344 36.32 -5.83 8.47
N VAL A 345 37.35 -5.26 7.82
CA VAL A 345 38.70 -5.87 7.72
C VAL A 345 39.52 -5.61 9.00
N GLY A 346 39.06 -4.69 9.87
CA GLY A 346 39.73 -4.34 11.12
C GLY A 346 39.30 -5.16 12.36
N HIS A 347 38.38 -6.07 12.17
CA HIS A 347 37.87 -7.01 13.18
C HIS A 347 38.05 -8.46 12.71
#